data_c905a38b4243bf129495d3d2958c80bd
#
_entry.id   c905a38b4243bf129495d3d2958c80bd
#
_cell.length_a   1.000
_cell.length_b   1.000
_cell.length_c   1.000
_cell.angle_alpha   90.00
_cell.angle_beta   90.00
_cell.angle_gamma   90.00
#
_symmetry.space_group_name_H-M   'P 1'
#
loop_
_entity.id
_entity.type
_entity.pdbx_description
1 polymer ?
#
loop_
_entity_poly.entity_id
_entity_poly.type
_entity_poly.pdbx_seq_one_letter_code
_entity_poly.pdbx_strand_id
1 'polypeptide(L)'
;GWSTEWYKQELWRRTGDFATFDDFTRDFTHGYHEVLDPNSLLTMGWKWQRGDVARNTGGDLAAALGRIQAVVYAMPISEDMFFPPRDVAAEVALVPRGELRVIESLDGHMGLIATDPGYLPQVEANLAELLALEV
;
A
#
# COMPACT_ATOMS: atom_id res chain seq x y z
N GLY A 1 8.46 -5.49 1.85
CA GLY A 1 7.10 -5.79 1.67
C GLY A 1 6.35 -6.22 2.93
N TRP A 2 6.68 -7.38 3.48
CA TRP A 2 5.99 -7.91 4.67
C TRP A 2 6.55 -7.36 5.98
N SER A 3 5.72 -7.36 7.04
CA SER A 3 6.13 -6.95 8.38
C SER A 3 7.10 -7.93 9.04
N THR A 4 7.83 -7.45 10.06
CA THR A 4 8.69 -8.32 10.87
C THR A 4 7.87 -9.42 11.57
N GLU A 5 6.68 -9.08 12.03
CA GLU A 5 5.79 -10.02 12.72
C GLU A 5 5.26 -11.10 11.77
N TRP A 6 5.02 -10.76 10.52
CA TRP A 6 4.66 -11.72 9.47
C TRP A 6 5.70 -12.83 9.33
N TYR A 7 7.00 -12.50 9.33
CA TYR A 7 8.07 -13.47 9.26
C TYR A 7 8.16 -14.33 10.54
N LYS A 8 8.01 -13.72 11.71
CA LYS A 8 8.04 -14.45 12.99
C LYS A 8 6.92 -15.47 13.12
N GLN A 9 5.74 -15.16 12.57
CA GLN A 9 4.59 -16.05 12.57
C GLN A 9 4.60 -17.05 11.41
N GLU A 10 5.68 -17.11 10.64
CA GLU A 10 5.83 -18.00 9.49
C GLU A 10 4.69 -17.88 8.45
N LEU A 11 4.10 -16.67 8.30
CA LEU A 11 2.98 -16.45 7.38
C LEU A 11 3.36 -16.62 5.91
N TRP A 12 4.66 -16.72 5.59
CA TRP A 12 5.15 -17.10 4.27
C TRP A 12 4.61 -18.46 3.80
N ARG A 13 4.20 -19.34 4.72
CA ARG A 13 3.53 -20.61 4.39
C ARG A 13 2.17 -20.43 3.72
N ARG A 14 1.58 -19.22 3.78
CA ARG A 14 0.32 -18.92 3.07
C ARG A 14 0.56 -18.60 1.59
N THR A 15 1.79 -18.24 1.20
CA THR A 15 2.09 -17.78 -0.15
C THR A 15 2.41 -18.92 -1.13
N GLY A 16 2.60 -20.14 -0.62
CA GLY A 16 2.90 -21.31 -1.42
C GLY A 16 3.27 -22.52 -0.58
N ASP A 17 3.52 -23.64 -1.25
CA ASP A 17 3.92 -24.89 -0.61
C ASP A 17 5.45 -24.94 -0.44
N PHE A 18 5.96 -24.20 0.54
CA PHE A 18 7.36 -24.13 0.87
C PHE A 18 7.67 -25.00 2.10
N ALA A 19 8.64 -25.91 2.00
CA ALA A 19 9.04 -26.76 3.09
C ALA A 19 9.82 -25.99 4.17
N THR A 20 10.67 -25.05 3.76
CA THR A 20 11.51 -24.25 4.64
C THR A 20 11.45 -22.76 4.27
N PHE A 21 11.92 -21.91 5.19
CA PHE A 21 12.07 -20.47 4.91
C PHE A 21 13.09 -20.20 3.78
N ASP A 22 14.13 -21.04 3.68
CA ASP A 22 15.12 -20.93 2.60
C ASP A 22 14.49 -21.23 1.23
N ASP A 23 13.57 -22.21 1.17
CA ASP A 23 12.82 -22.51 -0.05
C ASP A 23 11.93 -21.35 -0.43
N PHE A 24 11.21 -20.76 0.52
CA PHE A 24 10.42 -19.55 0.28
C PHE A 24 11.30 -18.40 -0.27
N THR A 25 12.44 -18.14 0.40
CA THR A 25 13.33 -17.03 -0.02
C THR A 25 13.87 -17.26 -1.43
N ARG A 26 14.30 -18.49 -1.73
CA ARG A 26 14.84 -18.85 -3.04
C ARG A 26 13.75 -18.79 -4.12
N ASP A 27 12.66 -19.50 -3.93
CA ASP A 27 11.71 -19.77 -5.00
C ASP A 27 10.70 -18.63 -5.18
N PHE A 28 10.19 -18.05 -4.10
CA PHE A 28 9.29 -16.91 -4.18
C PHE A 28 10.03 -15.62 -4.54
N THR A 29 11.09 -15.28 -3.78
CA THR A 29 11.78 -13.99 -3.96
C THR A 29 12.54 -13.94 -5.29
N HIS A 30 13.26 -15.00 -5.64
CA HIS A 30 13.94 -15.07 -6.94
C HIS A 30 12.93 -15.09 -8.08
N GLY A 31 11.92 -15.97 -8.02
CA GLY A 31 10.90 -16.07 -9.06
C GLY A 31 10.16 -14.77 -9.32
N TYR A 32 9.89 -14.00 -8.26
CA TYR A 32 9.29 -12.67 -8.39
C TYR A 32 10.19 -11.68 -9.15
N HIS A 33 11.52 -11.72 -8.93
CA HIS A 33 12.45 -10.77 -9.54
C HIS A 33 12.94 -11.18 -10.92
N GLU A 34 13.00 -12.48 -11.22
CA GLU A 34 13.51 -12.98 -12.50
C GLU A 34 12.70 -12.51 -13.72
N VAL A 35 11.41 -12.26 -13.52
CA VAL A 35 10.52 -11.80 -14.61
C VAL A 35 10.53 -10.28 -14.81
N LEU A 36 11.22 -9.54 -13.95
CA LEU A 36 11.25 -8.08 -13.99
C LEU A 36 12.41 -7.60 -14.88
N ASP A 37 12.11 -6.72 -15.85
CA ASP A 37 13.13 -6.03 -16.63
C ASP A 37 13.85 -4.98 -15.78
N PRO A 38 15.20 -5.06 -15.62
CA PRO A 38 15.97 -4.11 -14.83
C PRO A 38 15.81 -2.65 -15.29
N ASN A 39 15.68 -2.39 -16.59
CA ASN A 39 15.49 -1.03 -17.11
C ASN A 39 14.10 -0.47 -16.73
N SER A 40 13.09 -1.33 -16.70
CA SER A 40 11.77 -0.96 -16.22
C SER A 40 11.81 -0.59 -14.74
N LEU A 41 12.50 -1.36 -13.89
CA LEU A 41 12.69 -1.05 -12.47
C LEU A 41 13.43 0.29 -12.26
N LEU A 42 14.51 0.53 -13.01
CA LEU A 42 15.23 1.80 -12.97
C LEU A 42 14.35 2.97 -13.41
N THR A 43 13.54 2.80 -14.45
CA THR A 43 12.60 3.81 -14.92
C THR A 43 11.51 4.11 -13.89
N MET A 44 10.96 3.08 -13.25
CA MET A 44 9.98 3.24 -12.17
C MET A 44 10.58 3.99 -10.97
N GLY A 45 11.78 3.59 -10.52
CA GLY A 45 12.50 4.28 -9.45
C GLY A 45 12.79 5.75 -9.79
N TRP A 46 13.19 6.02 -11.03
CA TRP A 46 13.43 7.38 -11.51
C TRP A 46 12.15 8.24 -11.49
N LYS A 47 11.01 7.69 -11.91
CA LYS A 47 9.71 8.36 -11.87
C LYS A 47 9.26 8.59 -10.43
N TRP A 48 9.44 7.61 -9.56
CA TRP A 48 9.06 7.72 -8.16
C TRP A 48 9.81 8.85 -7.44
N GLN A 49 11.12 8.94 -7.65
CA GLN A 49 11.95 10.03 -7.10
C GLN A 49 11.54 11.44 -7.57
N ARG A 50 10.82 11.54 -8.69
CA ARG A 50 10.42 12.81 -9.34
C ARG A 50 8.91 13.03 -9.38
N GLY A 51 8.14 12.09 -8.85
CA GLY A 51 6.72 12.25 -8.65
C GLY A 51 6.49 13.39 -7.64
N ASP A 52 5.83 14.45 -8.10
CA ASP A 52 5.52 15.61 -7.26
C ASP A 52 4.15 16.17 -7.66
N VAL A 53 3.17 15.91 -6.80
CA VAL A 53 1.79 16.41 -6.99
C VAL A 53 1.70 17.91 -6.77
N ALA A 54 2.66 18.51 -6.06
CA ALA A 54 2.72 19.93 -5.78
C ALA A 54 3.41 20.76 -6.87
N ARG A 55 3.94 20.13 -7.92
CA ARG A 55 4.64 20.81 -9.02
C ARG A 55 3.85 22.01 -9.58
N ASN A 56 2.54 21.86 -9.77
CA ASN A 56 1.66 22.89 -10.35
C ASN A 56 1.16 23.92 -9.32
N THR A 57 1.60 23.81 -8.07
CA THR A 57 1.29 24.74 -6.96
C THR A 57 2.56 25.37 -6.37
N GLY A 58 3.66 25.34 -7.14
CA GLY A 58 4.94 25.91 -6.71
C GLY A 58 5.58 25.17 -5.52
N GLY A 59 5.28 23.87 -5.34
CA GLY A 59 5.76 23.06 -4.23
C GLY A 59 4.85 23.09 -3.00
N ASP A 60 3.72 23.78 -3.05
CA ASP A 60 2.74 23.80 -1.95
C ASP A 60 1.83 22.57 -2.01
N LEU A 61 2.13 21.56 -1.17
CA LEU A 61 1.37 20.31 -1.08
C LEU A 61 -0.07 20.54 -0.57
N ALA A 62 -0.24 21.42 0.42
CA ALA A 62 -1.56 21.72 0.97
C ALA A 62 -2.47 22.35 -0.08
N ALA A 63 -1.93 23.30 -0.86
CA ALA A 63 -2.65 23.89 -1.99
C ALA A 63 -2.98 22.86 -3.09
N ALA A 64 -2.11 21.87 -3.32
CA ALA A 64 -2.34 20.82 -4.30
C ALA A 64 -3.47 19.87 -3.87
N LEU A 65 -3.37 19.32 -2.67
CA LEU A 65 -4.34 18.36 -2.12
C LEU A 65 -5.67 19.03 -1.76
N GLY A 66 -5.64 20.30 -1.34
CA GLY A 66 -6.84 21.11 -1.05
C GLY A 66 -7.77 21.34 -2.24
N ARG A 67 -7.33 21.04 -3.48
CA ARG A 67 -8.17 21.09 -4.69
C ARG A 67 -9.07 19.89 -4.89
N ILE A 68 -8.83 18.81 -4.15
CA ILE A 68 -9.59 17.57 -4.29
C ILE A 68 -11.00 17.80 -3.75
N GLN A 69 -12.01 17.68 -4.63
CA GLN A 69 -13.42 17.87 -4.29
C GLN A 69 -14.13 16.55 -3.94
N ALA A 70 -13.57 15.44 -4.39
CA ALA A 70 -14.11 14.12 -4.12
C ALA A 70 -13.98 13.76 -2.63
N VAL A 71 -14.87 12.88 -2.15
CA VAL A 71 -14.63 12.16 -0.88
C VAL A 71 -13.51 11.16 -1.11
N VAL A 72 -12.55 11.12 -0.21
CA VAL A 72 -11.37 10.24 -0.32
C VAL A 72 -11.26 9.39 0.93
N TYR A 73 -11.34 8.07 0.78
CA TYR A 73 -10.94 7.13 1.82
C TYR A 73 -9.52 6.64 1.50
N ALA A 74 -8.55 7.09 2.29
CA ALA A 74 -7.18 6.59 2.20
C ALA A 74 -7.05 5.35 3.07
N MET A 75 -6.77 4.21 2.45
CA MET A 75 -6.74 2.89 3.09
C MET A 75 -5.32 2.30 3.15
N PRO A 76 -4.39 2.89 3.93
CA PRO A 76 -3.08 2.29 4.12
C PRO A 76 -3.21 1.01 4.95
N ILE A 77 -2.26 0.08 4.74
CA ILE A 77 -2.18 -1.15 5.55
C ILE A 77 -1.34 -0.88 6.79
N SER A 78 -1.76 -1.36 7.96
CA SER A 78 -1.17 -1.03 9.28
C SER A 78 0.34 -1.23 9.35
N GLU A 79 0.84 -2.30 8.73
CA GLU A 79 2.26 -2.68 8.73
C GLU A 79 2.97 -2.34 7.40
N ASP A 80 2.40 -1.48 6.57
CA ASP A 80 3.04 -1.04 5.33
C ASP A 80 4.23 -0.13 5.62
N MET A 81 5.42 -0.53 5.15
CA MET A 81 6.65 0.23 5.29
C MET A 81 6.97 1.12 4.09
N PHE A 82 6.26 0.94 2.96
CA PHE A 82 6.38 1.82 1.79
C PHE A 82 5.44 3.03 1.92
N PHE A 83 4.21 2.80 2.39
CA PHE A 83 3.20 3.83 2.63
C PHE A 83 2.67 3.73 4.06
N PRO A 84 3.48 4.09 5.08
CA PRO A 84 3.09 3.96 6.47
C PRO A 84 1.83 4.77 6.80
N PRO A 85 0.91 4.25 7.61
CA PRO A 85 -0.33 4.96 7.96
C PRO A 85 -0.12 6.39 8.49
N ARG A 86 0.97 6.63 9.23
CA ARG A 86 1.29 7.98 9.75
C ARG A 86 1.56 8.99 8.64
N ASP A 87 2.24 8.55 7.56
CA ASP A 87 2.61 9.43 6.45
C ASP A 87 1.36 9.69 5.58
N VAL A 88 0.56 8.66 5.32
CA VAL A 88 -0.73 8.78 4.65
C VAL A 88 -1.71 9.64 5.46
N ALA A 89 -1.72 9.54 6.80
CA ALA A 89 -2.52 10.40 7.67
C ALA A 89 -2.16 11.88 7.50
N ALA A 90 -0.87 12.20 7.40
CA ALA A 90 -0.41 13.57 7.20
C ALA A 90 -0.86 14.14 5.85
N GLU A 91 -0.88 13.31 4.80
CA GLU A 91 -1.33 13.71 3.46
C GLU A 91 -2.84 13.84 3.37
N VAL A 92 -3.60 12.85 3.86
CA VAL A 92 -5.06 12.86 3.80
C VAL A 92 -5.69 13.99 4.62
N ALA A 93 -5.01 14.43 5.68
CA ALA A 93 -5.43 15.60 6.47
C ALA A 93 -5.44 16.92 5.67
N LEU A 94 -4.75 16.97 4.53
CA LEU A 94 -4.75 18.11 3.61
C LEU A 94 -5.88 18.04 2.57
N VAL A 95 -6.61 16.93 2.49
CA VAL A 95 -7.74 16.73 1.59
C VAL A 95 -9.03 17.17 2.29
N PRO A 96 -9.82 18.11 1.74
CA PRO A 96 -10.99 18.68 2.43
C PRO A 96 -12.05 17.68 2.88
N ARG A 97 -12.21 16.58 2.12
CA ARG A 97 -13.14 15.48 2.42
C ARG A 97 -12.38 14.15 2.48
N GLY A 98 -11.18 14.18 3.09
CA GLY A 98 -10.32 13.02 3.24
C GLY A 98 -10.54 12.33 4.58
N GLU A 99 -10.57 11.00 4.59
CA GLU A 99 -10.63 10.16 5.78
C GLU A 99 -9.58 9.07 5.72
N LEU A 100 -8.92 8.83 6.87
CA LEU A 100 -7.98 7.73 7.03
C LEU A 100 -8.74 6.47 7.49
N ARG A 101 -8.62 5.39 6.74
CA ARG A 101 -9.25 4.10 7.00
C ARG A 101 -8.18 3.00 6.97
N VAL A 102 -7.43 2.85 8.07
CA VAL A 102 -6.36 1.86 8.15
C VAL A 102 -6.91 0.44 8.01
N ILE A 103 -6.29 -0.35 7.13
CA ILE A 103 -6.58 -1.77 6.97
C ILE A 103 -5.60 -2.56 7.85
N GLU A 104 -6.12 -3.30 8.80
CA GLU A 104 -5.30 -4.10 9.72
C GLU A 104 -4.83 -5.38 9.02
N SER A 105 -3.52 -5.49 8.79
CA SER A 105 -2.90 -6.70 8.26
C SER A 105 -1.40 -6.73 8.51
N LEU A 106 -0.89 -7.92 8.89
CA LEU A 106 0.54 -8.18 9.02
C LEU A 106 1.25 -8.31 7.68
N ASP A 107 0.50 -8.48 6.59
CA ASP A 107 1.08 -8.62 5.25
C ASP A 107 1.76 -7.33 4.75
N GLY A 108 1.58 -6.20 5.45
CA GLY A 108 2.19 -4.93 5.10
C GLY A 108 1.89 -4.55 3.65
N HIS A 109 2.87 -4.03 2.91
CA HIS A 109 2.69 -3.65 1.51
C HIS A 109 2.20 -4.80 0.61
N MET A 110 2.58 -6.03 0.93
CA MET A 110 2.16 -7.22 0.18
C MET A 110 0.70 -7.62 0.45
N GLY A 111 0.04 -7.01 1.41
CA GLY A 111 -1.41 -7.16 1.62
C GLY A 111 -2.24 -6.87 0.37
N LEU A 112 -1.71 -6.07 -0.56
CA LEU A 112 -2.34 -5.80 -1.86
C LEU A 112 -2.57 -7.06 -2.72
N ILE A 113 -1.84 -8.16 -2.47
CA ILE A 113 -2.07 -9.45 -3.14
C ILE A 113 -3.08 -10.32 -2.39
N ALA A 114 -3.66 -9.80 -1.31
CA ALA A 114 -4.77 -10.38 -0.55
C ALA A 114 -4.51 -11.81 -0.04
N THR A 115 -3.30 -12.08 0.47
CA THR A 115 -2.99 -13.38 1.12
C THR A 115 -3.54 -13.46 2.53
N ASP A 116 -3.81 -12.31 3.17
CA ASP A 116 -4.51 -12.24 4.44
C ASP A 116 -6.03 -12.33 4.23
N PRO A 117 -6.71 -13.36 4.77
CA PRO A 117 -8.15 -13.50 4.62
C PRO A 117 -8.96 -12.36 5.25
N GLY A 118 -8.37 -11.62 6.20
CA GLY A 118 -8.98 -10.44 6.82
C GLY A 118 -8.90 -9.16 5.99
N TYR A 119 -8.11 -9.12 4.93
CA TYR A 119 -7.87 -7.91 4.14
C TYR A 119 -9.11 -7.48 3.33
N LEU A 120 -9.60 -8.36 2.46
CA LEU A 120 -10.72 -8.03 1.55
C LEU A 120 -12.00 -7.59 2.28
N PRO A 121 -12.45 -8.24 3.36
CA PRO A 121 -13.64 -7.81 4.09
C PRO A 121 -13.56 -6.37 4.61
N GLN A 122 -12.37 -5.91 5.04
CA GLN A 122 -12.18 -4.54 5.50
C GLN A 122 -12.24 -3.54 4.32
N VAL A 123 -11.63 -3.88 3.19
CA VAL A 123 -11.69 -3.06 1.97
C VAL A 123 -13.12 -2.97 1.46
N GLU A 124 -13.84 -4.09 1.38
CA GLU A 124 -15.23 -4.16 0.93
C GLU A 124 -16.15 -3.32 1.83
N ALA A 125 -15.98 -3.39 3.15
CA ALA A 125 -16.77 -2.59 4.08
C ALA A 125 -16.56 -1.09 3.87
N ASN A 126 -15.31 -0.64 3.74
CA ASN A 126 -14.98 0.76 3.46
C ASN A 126 -15.50 1.22 2.09
N LEU A 127 -15.41 0.39 1.07
CA LEU A 127 -15.93 0.69 -0.26
C LEU A 127 -17.47 0.77 -0.27
N ALA A 128 -18.14 -0.13 0.44
CA ALA A 128 -19.60 -0.09 0.55
C ALA A 128 -20.08 1.19 1.23
N GLU A 129 -19.39 1.61 2.30
CA GLU A 129 -19.67 2.87 2.99
C GLU A 129 -19.44 4.08 2.05
N LEU A 130 -18.29 4.13 1.38
CA LEU A 130 -17.95 5.23 0.46
C LEU A 130 -18.96 5.35 -0.69
N LEU A 131 -19.37 4.23 -1.28
CA LEU A 131 -20.32 4.19 -2.40
C LEU A 131 -21.76 4.51 -1.98
N ALA A 132 -22.08 4.38 -0.69
CA ALA A 132 -23.39 4.74 -0.16
C ALA A 132 -23.54 6.25 0.18
N LEU A 133 -22.44 7.02 0.10
CA LEU A 133 -22.51 8.47 0.35
C LEU A 133 -23.29 9.16 -0.77
N GLU A 134 -24.23 9.99 -0.37
CA GLU A 134 -24.88 10.95 -1.27
C GLU A 134 -23.88 12.08 -1.58
N VAL A 135 -23.58 12.31 -2.85
CA VAL A 135 -22.57 13.30 -3.32
C VAL A 135 -23.27 14.49 -3.95
#